data_6e7dada03556baf899a23fe18942f172
#
_entry.id   6e7dada03556baf899a23fe18942f172
#
_cell.length_a   1.000
_cell.length_b   1.000
_cell.length_c   1.000
_cell.angle_alpha   90.00
_cell.angle_beta   90.00
_cell.angle_gamma   90.00
#
_symmetry.space_group_name_H-M   'P 1'
#
loop_
_entity.id
_entity.type
_entity.pdbx_description
1 polymer ?
#
loop_
_entity_poly.entity_id
_entity_poly.type
_entity_poly.pdbx_seq_one_letter_code
_entity_poly.pdbx_strand_id
1 'polypeptide(L)'
;IKTSESEGHQKDAGILSVEDFVRKIKDYDVISFDIFDTLIFRPFSSPTDVFYLIGEKFDFLDFKNLRVWAEWDARMKCRQKNGHTEVSLQDIWENLEEDTGLNAEEGMRLECETEEKLCYANPYMLQVWKRLQKLGKRMIIVSDMYLPRSCIERILQKTGYTGAERIYISNEYGENKAGGDLFHRVIRDFSGARIVHIGDNP
;
A
#
# COMPACT_ATOMS: atom_id res chain seq x y z
N ILE A 1 36.34 -29.26 37.15
CA ILE A 1 35.63 -28.02 36.72
C ILE A 1 35.33 -28.20 35.25
N LYS A 2 34.08 -28.53 34.89
CA LYS A 2 33.60 -28.63 33.53
C LYS A 2 32.89 -27.31 33.22
N THR A 3 33.43 -26.55 32.28
CA THR A 3 32.75 -25.42 31.65
C THR A 3 31.93 -25.93 30.47
N SER A 4 30.62 -25.83 30.58
CA SER A 4 29.70 -26.10 29.49
C SER A 4 29.59 -24.84 28.63
N GLU A 5 30.15 -24.87 27.45
CA GLU A 5 29.89 -23.89 26.41
C GLU A 5 28.51 -24.16 25.82
N SER A 6 27.57 -23.26 26.06
CA SER A 6 26.30 -23.24 25.38
C SER A 6 26.48 -22.51 24.05
N GLU A 7 26.63 -23.25 22.97
CA GLU A 7 26.52 -22.72 21.61
C GLU A 7 25.07 -22.26 21.35
N GLY A 8 24.84 -20.98 21.54
CA GLY A 8 23.63 -20.31 21.08
C GLY A 8 23.63 -20.22 19.56
N HIS A 9 22.97 -21.17 18.91
CA HIS A 9 22.64 -21.04 17.50
C HIS A 9 21.63 -19.90 17.35
N GLN A 10 22.14 -18.71 17.10
CA GLN A 10 21.37 -17.61 16.55
C GLN A 10 21.02 -18.05 15.10
N LYS A 11 19.82 -18.57 14.90
CA LYS A 11 19.30 -18.82 13.56
C LYS A 11 19.21 -17.48 12.87
N ASP A 12 20.16 -17.19 11.99
CA ASP A 12 20.01 -16.17 10.96
C ASP A 12 18.68 -16.45 10.25
N ALA A 13 17.70 -15.57 10.45
CA ALA A 13 16.45 -15.61 9.73
C ALA A 13 16.72 -15.09 8.32
N GLY A 14 17.46 -15.87 7.54
CA GLY A 14 17.76 -15.57 6.13
C GLY A 14 16.46 -15.40 5.35
N ILE A 15 16.46 -14.47 4.41
CA ILE A 15 15.34 -14.25 3.47
C ILE A 15 15.05 -15.60 2.80
N LEU A 16 13.80 -16.07 2.88
CA LEU A 16 13.36 -17.30 2.23
C LEU A 16 13.59 -17.19 0.71
N SER A 17 13.95 -18.29 0.07
CA SER A 17 13.91 -18.34 -1.40
C SER A 17 12.48 -18.12 -1.90
N VAL A 18 12.33 -17.66 -3.14
CA VAL A 18 11.00 -17.49 -3.76
C VAL A 18 10.21 -18.80 -3.73
N GLU A 19 10.87 -19.91 -4.02
CA GLU A 19 10.27 -21.24 -4.02
C GLU A 19 9.80 -21.67 -2.63
N ASP A 20 10.60 -21.43 -1.61
CA ASP A 20 10.24 -21.77 -0.23
C ASP A 20 9.10 -20.91 0.28
N PHE A 21 9.10 -19.61 -0.08
CA PHE A 21 8.01 -18.70 0.27
C PHE A 21 6.70 -19.14 -0.40
N VAL A 22 6.73 -19.37 -1.71
CA VAL A 22 5.56 -19.86 -2.46
C VAL A 22 5.05 -21.18 -1.89
N ARG A 23 5.97 -22.11 -1.51
CA ARG A 23 5.57 -23.40 -0.90
C ARG A 23 4.78 -23.20 0.39
N LYS A 24 5.08 -22.17 1.18
CA LYS A 24 4.35 -21.88 2.43
C LYS A 24 2.92 -21.36 2.21
N ILE A 25 2.72 -20.64 1.11
CA ILE A 25 1.44 -19.92 0.89
C ILE A 25 0.57 -20.55 -0.20
N LYS A 26 1.10 -21.42 -1.05
CA LYS A 26 0.36 -22.00 -2.20
C LYS A 26 -0.87 -22.83 -1.82
N ASP A 27 -0.95 -23.30 -0.60
CA ASP A 27 -2.06 -24.17 -0.15
C ASP A 27 -3.27 -23.35 0.36
N TYR A 28 -3.15 -22.03 0.41
CA TYR A 28 -4.29 -21.14 0.63
C TYR A 28 -5.12 -20.98 -0.64
N ASP A 29 -6.43 -20.77 -0.47
CA ASP A 29 -7.38 -20.64 -1.57
C ASP A 29 -7.29 -19.26 -2.22
N VAL A 30 -7.04 -18.24 -1.42
CA VAL A 30 -6.84 -16.84 -1.84
C VAL A 30 -5.59 -16.28 -1.17
N ILE A 31 -4.75 -15.60 -1.95
CA ILE A 31 -3.53 -14.94 -1.46
C ILE A 31 -3.71 -13.44 -1.62
N SER A 32 -3.73 -12.73 -0.50
CA SER A 32 -3.91 -11.29 -0.40
C SER A 32 -2.57 -10.60 -0.22
N PHE A 33 -2.38 -9.47 -0.89
CA PHE A 33 -1.15 -8.67 -0.80
C PHE A 33 -1.47 -7.22 -0.46
N ASP A 34 -0.64 -6.60 0.38
CA ASP A 34 -0.53 -5.16 0.44
C ASP A 34 0.25 -4.63 -0.77
N ILE A 35 0.18 -3.32 -1.01
CA ILE A 35 0.84 -2.68 -2.16
C ILE A 35 2.19 -2.10 -1.74
N PHE A 36 2.14 -0.99 -0.98
CA PHE A 36 3.31 -0.20 -0.62
C PHE A 36 4.17 -0.94 0.40
N ASP A 37 5.49 -0.82 0.26
CA ASP A 37 6.50 -1.50 1.06
C ASP A 37 6.41 -3.05 1.06
N THR A 38 5.47 -3.59 0.26
CA THR A 38 5.29 -5.03 0.02
C THR A 38 5.51 -5.37 -1.45
N LEU A 39 4.58 -5.04 -2.35
CA LEU A 39 4.69 -5.30 -3.79
C LEU A 39 5.54 -4.25 -4.49
N ILE A 40 5.46 -3.00 -4.06
CA ILE A 40 6.15 -1.87 -4.67
C ILE A 40 6.90 -1.05 -3.61
N PHE A 41 7.99 -0.43 -4.05
CA PHE A 41 8.78 0.49 -3.26
C PHE A 41 8.81 1.88 -3.87
N ARG A 42 9.07 2.87 -3.03
CA ARG A 42 9.46 4.23 -3.39
C ARG A 42 10.96 4.42 -3.17
N PRO A 43 11.65 5.31 -3.90
CA PRO A 43 13.08 5.55 -3.71
C PRO A 43 13.37 6.50 -2.53
N PHE A 44 12.54 6.47 -1.48
CA PHE A 44 12.63 7.35 -0.32
C PHE A 44 12.60 6.56 0.98
N SER A 45 13.24 7.14 2.02
CA SER A 45 13.18 6.58 3.38
C SER A 45 11.84 6.85 4.06
N SER A 46 11.16 7.94 3.69
CA SER A 46 9.82 8.26 4.16
C SER A 46 8.85 8.40 2.98
N PRO A 47 7.66 7.81 3.05
CA PRO A 47 6.66 7.96 2.00
C PRO A 47 6.30 9.42 1.69
N THR A 48 6.38 10.30 2.70
CA THR A 48 6.07 11.72 2.56
C THR A 48 7.12 12.54 1.84
N ASP A 49 8.31 11.96 1.55
CA ASP A 49 9.38 12.66 0.84
C ASP A 49 9.03 12.93 -0.63
N VAL A 50 8.07 12.20 -1.18
CA VAL A 50 7.49 12.48 -2.50
C VAL A 50 6.96 13.91 -2.60
N PHE A 51 6.47 14.47 -1.50
CA PHE A 51 5.90 15.81 -1.45
C PHE A 51 6.92 16.94 -1.66
N TYR A 52 8.21 16.70 -1.43
CA TYR A 52 9.25 17.65 -1.82
C TYR A 52 9.29 17.86 -3.33
N LEU A 53 9.18 16.79 -4.11
CA LEU A 53 9.20 16.86 -5.58
C LEU A 53 7.94 17.54 -6.14
N ILE A 54 6.81 17.35 -5.46
CA ILE A 54 5.55 18.01 -5.84
C ILE A 54 5.64 19.50 -5.50
N GLY A 55 6.17 19.84 -4.33
CA GLY A 55 6.39 21.23 -3.91
C GLY A 55 7.29 22.02 -4.86
N GLU A 56 8.35 21.39 -5.39
CA GLU A 56 9.20 22.00 -6.41
C GLU A 56 8.43 22.38 -7.67
N LYS A 57 7.42 21.61 -8.06
CA LYS A 57 6.59 21.91 -9.24
C LYS A 57 5.66 23.10 -9.05
N PHE A 58 5.26 23.34 -7.81
CA PHE A 58 4.45 24.49 -7.43
C PHE A 58 5.26 25.71 -6.94
N ASP A 59 6.60 25.60 -6.95
CA ASP A 59 7.49 26.62 -6.35
C ASP A 59 7.10 26.95 -4.89
N PHE A 60 6.78 25.91 -4.12
CA PHE A 60 6.27 26.03 -2.75
C PHE A 60 7.20 25.33 -1.75
N LEU A 61 8.00 26.12 -1.01
CA LEU A 61 9.09 25.61 -0.16
C LEU A 61 8.65 24.71 0.99
N ASP A 62 7.50 24.96 1.61
CA ASP A 62 7.00 24.20 2.77
C ASP A 62 5.89 23.21 2.40
N PHE A 63 5.78 22.86 1.14
CA PHE A 63 4.71 22.04 0.60
C PHE A 63 4.54 20.70 1.32
N LYS A 64 5.64 20.00 1.65
CA LYS A 64 5.58 18.71 2.34
C LYS A 64 4.78 18.80 3.65
N ASN A 65 5.09 19.79 4.49
CA ASN A 65 4.41 19.95 5.77
C ASN A 65 2.94 20.29 5.57
N LEU A 66 2.64 21.18 4.64
CA LEU A 66 1.27 21.55 4.31
C LEU A 66 0.46 20.37 3.77
N ARG A 67 1.04 19.57 2.87
CA ARG A 67 0.37 18.37 2.32
C ARG A 67 0.11 17.32 3.41
N VAL A 68 1.06 17.08 4.29
CA VAL A 68 0.89 16.17 5.44
C VAL A 68 -0.20 16.69 6.38
N TRP A 69 -0.20 18.00 6.65
CA TRP A 69 -1.20 18.62 7.48
C TRP A 69 -2.61 18.59 6.85
N ALA A 70 -2.71 18.84 5.54
CA ALA A 70 -3.98 18.76 4.81
C ALA A 70 -4.59 17.34 4.85
N GLU A 71 -3.75 16.29 4.78
CA GLU A 71 -4.22 14.93 4.95
C GLU A 71 -4.75 14.67 6.36
N TRP A 72 -4.01 15.10 7.39
CA TRP A 72 -4.43 14.94 8.77
C TRP A 72 -5.78 15.64 9.01
N ASP A 73 -5.93 16.87 8.53
CA ASP A 73 -7.16 17.66 8.67
C ASP A 73 -8.34 17.02 7.93
N ALA A 74 -8.13 16.55 6.69
CA ALA A 74 -9.13 15.80 5.95
C ALA A 74 -9.62 14.56 6.72
N ARG A 75 -8.69 13.79 7.31
CA ARG A 75 -9.01 12.62 8.14
C ARG A 75 -9.82 13.02 9.38
N MET A 76 -9.50 14.13 10.02
CA MET A 76 -10.25 14.62 11.19
C MET A 76 -11.65 15.10 10.80
N LYS A 77 -11.79 15.87 9.72
CA LYS A 77 -13.10 16.27 9.17
C LYS A 77 -13.96 15.05 8.79
N CYS A 78 -13.34 14.06 8.12
CA CYS A 78 -14.01 12.81 7.75
C CYS A 78 -14.49 12.05 9.00
N ARG A 79 -13.66 11.93 10.04
CA ARG A 79 -14.01 11.27 11.29
C ARG A 79 -15.21 11.92 11.98
N GLN A 80 -15.26 13.26 12.00
CA GLN A 80 -16.36 13.99 12.59
C GLN A 80 -17.67 13.82 11.82
N LYS A 81 -17.58 13.76 10.49
CA LYS A 81 -18.76 13.68 9.60
C LYS A 81 -19.25 12.25 9.38
N ASN A 82 -18.34 11.31 9.19
CA ASN A 82 -18.64 9.97 8.69
C ASN A 82 -18.31 8.85 9.70
N GLY A 83 -17.61 9.15 10.79
CA GLY A 83 -17.22 8.18 11.81
C GLY A 83 -15.98 7.35 11.48
N HIS A 84 -15.33 7.56 10.33
CA HIS A 84 -14.09 6.90 9.92
C HIS A 84 -13.04 7.92 9.45
N THR A 85 -11.80 7.48 9.27
CA THR A 85 -10.67 8.34 8.88
C THR A 85 -10.18 8.11 7.44
N GLU A 86 -10.89 7.28 6.68
CA GLU A 86 -10.53 7.01 5.30
C GLU A 86 -10.97 8.15 4.39
N VAL A 87 -10.00 8.76 3.72
CA VAL A 87 -10.16 9.92 2.83
C VAL A 87 -9.63 9.61 1.44
N SER A 88 -10.16 10.29 0.44
CA SER A 88 -9.66 10.27 -0.91
C SER A 88 -8.57 11.31 -1.13
N LEU A 89 -7.82 11.17 -2.21
CA LEU A 89 -6.88 12.19 -2.65
C LEU A 89 -7.58 13.53 -2.93
N GLN A 90 -8.83 13.47 -3.39
CA GLN A 90 -9.65 14.66 -3.63
C GLN A 90 -9.93 15.42 -2.32
N ASP A 91 -10.36 14.73 -1.26
CA ASP A 91 -10.62 15.37 0.05
C ASP A 91 -9.38 16.08 0.59
N ILE A 92 -8.20 15.50 0.37
CA ILE A 92 -6.93 16.06 0.82
C ILE A 92 -6.57 17.31 0.02
N TRP A 93 -6.69 17.26 -1.31
CA TRP A 93 -6.33 18.38 -2.17
C TRP A 93 -7.35 19.53 -2.13
N GLU A 94 -8.64 19.25 -1.90
CA GLU A 94 -9.64 20.28 -1.64
C GLU A 94 -9.32 21.07 -0.36
N ASN A 95 -8.91 20.39 0.71
CA ASN A 95 -8.39 21.04 1.91
C ASN A 95 -7.16 21.92 1.63
N LEU A 96 -6.22 21.38 0.84
CA LEU A 96 -4.99 22.10 0.51
C LEU A 96 -5.28 23.35 -0.35
N GLU A 97 -6.23 23.25 -1.29
CA GLU A 97 -6.69 24.37 -2.10
C GLU A 97 -7.33 25.49 -1.27
N GLU A 98 -8.17 25.12 -0.29
CA GLU A 98 -8.75 26.08 0.66
C GLU A 98 -7.68 26.88 1.42
N ASP A 99 -6.59 26.21 1.84
CA ASP A 99 -5.54 26.82 2.66
C ASP A 99 -4.50 27.59 1.84
N THR A 100 -4.24 27.20 0.60
CA THR A 100 -3.09 27.67 -0.18
C THR A 100 -3.46 28.33 -1.50
N GLY A 101 -4.67 28.09 -2.02
CA GLY A 101 -5.09 28.51 -3.37
C GLY A 101 -4.47 27.68 -4.51
N LEU A 102 -3.73 26.61 -4.20
CA LEU A 102 -3.22 25.67 -5.20
C LEU A 102 -4.37 24.87 -5.80
N ASN A 103 -4.40 24.73 -7.13
CA ASN A 103 -5.49 24.02 -7.80
C ASN A 103 -5.50 22.53 -7.47
N ALA A 104 -6.61 22.05 -6.90
CA ALA A 104 -6.75 20.67 -6.43
C ALA A 104 -6.67 19.64 -7.57
N GLU A 105 -7.29 19.91 -8.73
CA GLU A 105 -7.27 18.99 -9.87
C GLU A 105 -5.87 18.81 -10.45
N GLU A 106 -5.14 19.92 -10.62
CA GLU A 106 -3.74 19.89 -11.07
C GLU A 106 -2.86 19.17 -10.05
N GLY A 107 -3.06 19.43 -8.77
CA GLY A 107 -2.31 18.80 -7.67
C GLY A 107 -2.52 17.30 -7.62
N MET A 108 -3.76 16.82 -7.66
CA MET A 108 -4.09 15.40 -7.71
C MET A 108 -3.45 14.70 -8.90
N ARG A 109 -3.51 15.33 -10.08
CA ARG A 109 -2.89 14.82 -11.30
C ARG A 109 -1.38 14.67 -11.11
N LEU A 110 -0.72 15.73 -10.61
CA LEU A 110 0.72 15.75 -10.40
C LEU A 110 1.17 14.73 -9.34
N GLU A 111 0.41 14.56 -8.25
CA GLU A 111 0.71 13.56 -7.22
C GLU A 111 0.61 12.14 -7.80
N CYS A 112 -0.44 11.82 -8.55
CA CYS A 112 -0.58 10.52 -9.21
C CYS A 112 0.53 10.25 -10.23
N GLU A 113 0.88 11.23 -11.07
CA GLU A 113 1.96 11.11 -12.06
C GLU A 113 3.32 10.92 -11.39
N THR A 114 3.55 11.59 -10.28
CA THR A 114 4.80 11.49 -9.51
C THR A 114 4.92 10.12 -8.86
N GLU A 115 3.87 9.63 -8.20
CA GLU A 115 3.82 8.29 -7.64
C GLU A 115 4.02 7.21 -8.72
N GLU A 116 3.29 7.31 -9.83
CA GLU A 116 3.44 6.39 -10.95
C GLU A 116 4.87 6.38 -11.49
N LYS A 117 5.51 7.54 -11.62
CA LYS A 117 6.88 7.67 -12.12
C LYS A 117 7.90 7.03 -11.19
N LEU A 118 7.77 7.22 -9.88
CA LEU A 118 8.76 6.86 -8.88
C LEU A 118 8.61 5.42 -8.38
N CYS A 119 7.40 4.89 -8.31
CA CYS A 119 7.15 3.54 -7.83
C CYS A 119 7.83 2.49 -8.73
N TYR A 120 8.46 1.51 -8.10
CA TYR A 120 9.08 0.37 -8.77
C TYR A 120 8.75 -0.95 -8.05
N ALA A 121 8.82 -2.05 -8.77
CA ALA A 121 8.51 -3.37 -8.24
C ALA A 121 9.50 -3.81 -7.16
N ASN A 122 9.01 -4.42 -6.08
CA ASN A 122 9.83 -5.26 -5.24
C ASN A 122 10.26 -6.50 -6.07
N PRO A 123 11.55 -6.65 -6.39
CA PRO A 123 11.98 -7.70 -7.33
C PRO A 123 11.75 -9.11 -6.79
N TYR A 124 11.80 -9.30 -5.47
CA TYR A 124 11.50 -10.57 -4.83
C TYR A 124 10.00 -10.89 -4.94
N MET A 125 9.14 -9.97 -4.53
CA MET A 125 7.69 -10.18 -4.57
C MET A 125 7.15 -10.28 -5.99
N LEU A 126 7.77 -9.63 -6.97
CA LEU A 126 7.39 -9.79 -8.38
C LEU A 126 7.66 -11.22 -8.88
N GLN A 127 8.72 -11.87 -8.43
CA GLN A 127 8.98 -13.28 -8.74
C GLN A 127 7.95 -14.19 -8.05
N VAL A 128 7.64 -13.93 -6.77
CA VAL A 128 6.58 -14.65 -6.04
C VAL A 128 5.24 -14.52 -6.77
N TRP A 129 4.84 -13.30 -7.15
CA TRP A 129 3.61 -13.02 -7.87
C TRP A 129 3.52 -13.81 -9.18
N LYS A 130 4.55 -13.71 -10.01
CA LYS A 130 4.61 -14.46 -11.29
C LYS A 130 4.58 -15.98 -11.10
N ARG A 131 5.18 -16.48 -10.02
CA ARG A 131 5.14 -17.92 -9.71
C ARG A 131 3.73 -18.36 -9.32
N LEU A 132 3.04 -17.59 -8.49
CA LEU A 132 1.65 -17.84 -8.10
C LEU A 132 0.69 -17.77 -9.29
N GLN A 133 0.89 -16.82 -10.21
CA GLN A 133 0.13 -16.75 -11.47
C GLN A 133 0.28 -18.04 -12.29
N LYS A 134 1.52 -18.53 -12.45
CA LYS A 134 1.79 -19.79 -13.17
C LYS A 134 1.13 -21.01 -12.50
N LEU A 135 0.90 -20.94 -11.20
CA LEU A 135 0.20 -21.97 -10.43
C LEU A 135 -1.33 -21.78 -10.44
N GLY A 136 -1.85 -20.79 -11.16
CA GLY A 136 -3.29 -20.50 -11.23
C GLY A 136 -3.89 -20.05 -9.91
N LYS A 137 -3.10 -19.43 -9.01
CA LYS A 137 -3.58 -18.99 -7.70
C LYS A 137 -4.44 -17.74 -7.81
N ARG A 138 -5.50 -17.69 -6.98
CA ARG A 138 -6.33 -16.51 -6.81
C ARG A 138 -5.58 -15.49 -5.97
N MET A 139 -5.29 -14.33 -6.55
CA MET A 139 -4.55 -13.26 -5.89
C MET A 139 -5.42 -12.01 -5.83
N ILE A 140 -5.44 -11.39 -4.67
CA ILE A 140 -6.14 -10.13 -4.42
C ILE A 140 -5.18 -9.11 -3.81
N ILE A 141 -5.55 -7.85 -3.89
CA ILE A 141 -4.81 -6.74 -3.30
C ILE A 141 -5.70 -6.05 -2.26
N VAL A 142 -5.14 -5.74 -1.09
CA VAL A 142 -5.83 -5.04 -0.01
C VAL A 142 -4.89 -3.98 0.55
N SER A 143 -5.21 -2.71 0.35
CA SER A 143 -4.33 -1.59 0.72
C SER A 143 -5.09 -0.46 1.39
N ASP A 144 -4.52 0.06 2.48
CA ASP A 144 -4.96 1.31 3.09
C ASP A 144 -4.28 2.46 2.34
N MET A 145 -5.07 3.18 1.51
CA MET A 145 -4.52 4.20 0.63
C MET A 145 -5.59 5.23 0.23
N TYR A 146 -5.17 6.48 0.08
CA TYR A 146 -5.99 7.59 -0.38
C TYR A 146 -5.96 7.81 -1.90
N LEU A 147 -4.97 7.23 -2.60
CA LEU A 147 -4.84 7.36 -4.05
C LEU A 147 -6.05 6.74 -4.76
N PRO A 148 -6.51 7.34 -5.87
CA PRO A 148 -7.62 6.78 -6.63
C PRO A 148 -7.23 5.46 -7.30
N ARG A 149 -8.22 4.57 -7.47
CA ARG A 149 -8.06 3.26 -8.09
C ARG A 149 -7.29 3.32 -9.42
N SER A 150 -7.62 4.28 -10.26
CA SER A 150 -6.97 4.43 -11.57
C SER A 150 -5.46 4.69 -11.46
N CYS A 151 -5.02 5.43 -10.45
CA CYS A 151 -3.61 5.64 -10.15
C CYS A 151 -2.94 4.33 -9.70
N ILE A 152 -3.55 3.62 -8.74
CA ILE A 152 -3.06 2.34 -8.22
C ILE A 152 -2.94 1.30 -9.35
N GLU A 153 -3.96 1.18 -10.20
CA GLU A 153 -3.94 0.24 -11.33
C GLU A 153 -2.82 0.53 -12.33
N ARG A 154 -2.55 1.82 -12.65
CA ARG A 154 -1.42 2.18 -13.52
C ARG A 154 -0.07 1.84 -12.88
N ILE A 155 0.10 2.10 -11.58
CA ILE A 155 1.32 1.73 -10.84
C ILE A 155 1.53 0.22 -10.87
N LEU A 156 0.50 -0.57 -10.57
CA LEU A 156 0.56 -2.03 -10.58
C LEU A 156 0.87 -2.58 -11.98
N GLN A 157 0.23 -2.03 -13.01
CA GLN A 157 0.48 -2.42 -14.40
C GLN A 157 1.92 -2.11 -14.82
N LYS A 158 2.41 -0.90 -14.55
CA LYS A 158 3.79 -0.47 -14.83
C LYS A 158 4.81 -1.36 -14.14
N THR A 159 4.55 -1.76 -12.90
CA THR A 159 5.46 -2.57 -12.09
C THR A 159 5.33 -4.08 -12.34
N GLY A 160 4.37 -4.50 -13.18
CA GLY A 160 4.21 -5.88 -13.63
C GLY A 160 3.31 -6.75 -12.76
N TYR A 161 2.57 -6.17 -11.83
CA TYR A 161 1.57 -6.85 -11.00
C TYR A 161 0.20 -6.82 -11.71
N THR A 162 -0.01 -7.76 -12.61
CA THR A 162 -1.27 -7.90 -13.36
C THR A 162 -2.03 -9.15 -12.93
N GLY A 163 -3.33 -9.22 -13.23
CA GLY A 163 -4.13 -10.40 -12.97
C GLY A 163 -4.56 -10.60 -11.53
N ALA A 164 -4.57 -9.54 -10.71
CA ALA A 164 -5.29 -9.55 -9.44
C ALA A 164 -6.79 -9.76 -9.70
N GLU A 165 -7.42 -10.69 -8.97
CA GLU A 165 -8.84 -10.97 -9.10
C GLU A 165 -9.70 -9.80 -8.61
N ARG A 166 -9.25 -9.16 -7.52
CA ARG A 166 -9.86 -7.96 -6.93
C ARG A 166 -8.79 -7.07 -6.28
N ILE A 167 -9.10 -5.78 -6.24
CA ILE A 167 -8.33 -4.77 -5.51
C ILE A 167 -9.27 -4.09 -4.53
N TYR A 168 -8.90 -4.07 -3.25
CA TYR A 168 -9.61 -3.39 -2.18
C TYR A 168 -8.76 -2.20 -1.72
N ILE A 169 -9.31 -1.00 -1.81
CA ILE A 169 -8.64 0.24 -1.40
C ILE A 169 -9.50 0.87 -0.31
N SER A 170 -8.93 1.17 0.84
CA SER A 170 -9.63 1.61 2.03
C SER A 170 -10.54 2.82 1.80
N ASN A 171 -10.07 3.80 1.01
CA ASN A 171 -10.82 5.04 0.74
C ASN A 171 -12.14 4.81 -0.02
N GLU A 172 -12.27 3.72 -0.78
CA GLU A 172 -13.48 3.41 -1.54
C GLU A 172 -14.61 2.88 -0.66
N TYR A 173 -14.26 2.36 0.51
CA TYR A 173 -15.21 1.70 1.43
C TYR A 173 -15.40 2.44 2.74
N GLY A 174 -14.52 3.40 3.08
CA GLY A 174 -14.45 3.99 4.42
C GLY A 174 -14.02 2.99 5.49
N GLU A 175 -13.38 1.90 5.10
CA GLU A 175 -12.93 0.78 5.92
C GLU A 175 -11.42 0.61 5.79
N ASN A 176 -10.72 0.24 6.86
CA ASN A 176 -9.27 0.04 6.83
C ASN A 176 -8.83 -1.31 7.39
N LYS A 177 -7.57 -1.66 7.15
CA LYS A 177 -6.96 -2.89 7.64
C LYS A 177 -6.77 -2.85 9.15
N ALA A 178 -6.33 -1.73 9.70
CA ALA A 178 -6.04 -1.57 11.12
C ALA A 178 -7.27 -1.79 12.01
N GLY A 179 -8.45 -1.33 11.57
CA GLY A 179 -9.74 -1.58 12.23
C GLY A 179 -10.29 -2.99 11.98
N GLY A 180 -9.74 -3.71 11.00
CA GLY A 180 -10.19 -5.04 10.61
C GLY A 180 -11.39 -5.04 9.64
N ASP A 181 -12.08 -3.93 9.45
CA ASP A 181 -13.32 -3.87 8.66
C ASP A 181 -13.07 -4.20 7.18
N LEU A 182 -11.97 -3.73 6.62
CA LEU A 182 -11.60 -4.05 5.24
C LEU A 182 -11.31 -5.56 5.06
N PHE A 183 -10.68 -6.20 6.06
CA PHE A 183 -10.50 -7.65 6.05
C PHE A 183 -11.81 -8.40 6.24
N HIS A 184 -12.73 -7.91 7.08
CA HIS A 184 -14.07 -8.51 7.21
C HIS A 184 -14.83 -8.48 5.89
N ARG A 185 -14.70 -7.41 5.08
CA ARG A 185 -15.25 -7.34 3.72
C ARG A 185 -14.66 -8.42 2.82
N VAL A 186 -13.33 -8.55 2.81
CA VAL A 186 -12.63 -9.60 2.04
C VAL A 186 -13.12 -10.98 2.43
N ILE A 187 -13.23 -11.28 3.73
CA ILE A 187 -13.70 -12.57 4.24
C ILE A 187 -15.14 -12.86 3.79
N ARG A 188 -16.02 -11.86 3.79
CA ARG A 188 -17.40 -12.02 3.27
C ARG A 188 -17.42 -12.33 1.78
N ASP A 189 -16.62 -11.61 0.99
CA ASP A 189 -16.57 -11.77 -0.46
C ASP A 189 -15.98 -13.12 -0.88
N PHE A 190 -15.11 -13.70 -0.05
CA PHE A 190 -14.47 -14.99 -0.25
C PHE A 190 -14.90 -16.00 0.83
N SER A 191 -16.18 -16.01 1.19
CA SER A 191 -16.71 -16.87 2.24
C SER A 191 -16.33 -18.34 2.03
N GLY A 192 -15.82 -18.97 3.09
CA GLY A 192 -15.36 -20.36 3.07
C GLY A 192 -13.96 -20.60 2.51
N ALA A 193 -13.32 -19.60 1.92
CA ALA A 193 -11.94 -19.69 1.46
C ALA A 193 -10.93 -19.49 2.61
N ARG A 194 -9.83 -20.24 2.57
CA ARG A 194 -8.67 -19.98 3.43
C ARG A 194 -7.86 -18.88 2.80
N ILE A 195 -7.74 -17.74 3.49
CA ILE A 195 -7.04 -16.56 2.99
C ILE A 195 -5.76 -16.36 3.79
N VAL A 196 -4.68 -16.01 3.10
CA VAL A 196 -3.45 -15.49 3.72
C VAL A 196 -3.23 -14.08 3.23
N HIS A 197 -2.86 -13.15 4.13
CA HIS A 197 -2.44 -11.80 3.77
C HIS A 197 -0.92 -11.66 3.93
N ILE A 198 -0.31 -10.98 2.97
CA ILE A 198 1.12 -10.68 2.94
C ILE A 198 1.25 -9.16 2.93
N GLY A 199 1.90 -8.62 3.93
CA GLY A 199 2.13 -7.19 4.12
C GLY A 199 3.38 -6.97 4.97
N ASP A 200 3.85 -5.73 5.02
CA ASP A 200 4.97 -5.28 5.83
C ASP A 200 4.57 -4.99 7.28
N ASN A 201 3.27 -4.74 7.51
CA ASN A 201 2.71 -4.40 8.81
C ASN A 201 1.94 -5.59 9.38
N PRO A 202 2.36 -6.14 10.57
CA PRO A 202 1.75 -7.32 11.18
C PRO A 202 0.36 -7.07 11.75
#